data_7e0f9478eea5ffdeab5542c38f987c84
#
_entry.id   7e0f9478eea5ffdeab5542c38f987c84
#
_cell.length_a   1.000
_cell.length_b   1.000
_cell.length_c   1.000
_cell.angle_alpha   90.00
_cell.angle_beta   90.00
_cell.angle_gamma   90.00
#
_symmetry.space_group_name_H-M   'P 1'
#
loop_
_entity.id
_entity.type
_entity.pdbx_description
1 polymer ?
#
loop_
_entity_poly.entity_id
_entity_poly.type
_entity_poly.pdbx_seq_one_letter_code
_entity_poly.pdbx_strand_id
1 'polypeptide(L)'
;GLLALSVSTIAVHAMYIIVIRPKAMTIEALAAQGQPELTRSIWIILRDFEQEVCFILMFWAMFLIFDKIIQITKSSFLFDVDFLKDNDLSPSNIKQVLADLDSMKHDLADAPLIRVLRSSLRRFLVAGDIHSASEVVESECAALANKNEAENSMIRYLIWAVPSIGFIGTVRGIGEA
;
A
#
# COMPACT_ATOMS: atom_id res chain seq x y z
N GLY A 1 -7.88 1.91 2.65
CA GLY A 1 -7.97 0.52 2.16
C GLY A 1 -9.32 0.17 1.53
N LEU A 2 -10.43 0.15 2.30
CA LEU A 2 -11.75 -0.27 1.80
C LEU A 2 -12.33 0.65 0.70
N LEU A 3 -12.15 1.96 0.81
CA LEU A 3 -12.55 2.91 -0.24
C LEU A 3 -11.83 2.64 -1.56
N ALA A 4 -10.54 2.31 -1.52
CA ALA A 4 -9.79 1.96 -2.71
C ALA A 4 -10.31 0.67 -3.36
N LEU A 5 -10.68 -0.33 -2.57
CA LEU A 5 -11.32 -1.54 -3.07
C LEU A 5 -12.63 -1.23 -3.78
N SER A 6 -13.49 -0.42 -3.15
CA SER A 6 -14.79 -0.03 -3.76
C SER A 6 -14.59 0.72 -5.07
N VAL A 7 -13.64 1.66 -5.12
CA VAL A 7 -13.32 2.41 -6.35
C VAL A 7 -12.78 1.48 -7.43
N SER A 8 -11.84 0.58 -7.09
CA SER A 8 -11.29 -0.40 -8.04
C SER A 8 -12.37 -1.32 -8.58
N THR A 9 -13.28 -1.81 -7.72
CA THR A 9 -14.39 -2.67 -8.13
C THR A 9 -15.32 -1.96 -9.11
N ILE A 10 -15.74 -0.73 -8.78
CA ILE A 10 -16.63 0.06 -9.66
C ILE A 10 -15.96 0.35 -10.99
N ALA A 11 -14.71 0.79 -10.98
CA ALA A 11 -13.98 1.15 -12.20
C ALA A 11 -13.77 -0.08 -13.12
N VAL A 12 -13.31 -1.20 -12.57
CA VAL A 12 -13.08 -2.42 -13.35
C VAL A 12 -14.41 -3.00 -13.86
N HIS A 13 -15.43 -3.07 -13.02
CA HIS A 13 -16.74 -3.57 -13.42
C HIS A 13 -17.36 -2.72 -14.53
N ALA A 14 -17.28 -1.39 -14.43
CA ALA A 14 -17.71 -0.47 -15.48
C ALA A 14 -16.94 -0.72 -16.80
N MET A 15 -15.62 -0.91 -16.74
CA MET A 15 -14.79 -1.25 -17.89
C MET A 15 -15.25 -2.57 -18.52
N TYR A 16 -15.58 -3.57 -17.71
CA TYR A 16 -16.07 -4.86 -18.19
C TYR A 16 -17.43 -4.74 -18.91
N ILE A 17 -18.36 -3.98 -18.33
CA ILE A 17 -19.71 -3.79 -18.94
C ILE A 17 -19.63 -2.97 -20.23
N ILE A 18 -18.83 -1.90 -20.23
CA ILE A 18 -18.82 -0.92 -21.33
C ILE A 18 -17.91 -1.37 -22.49
N VAL A 19 -16.81 -2.05 -22.20
CA VAL A 19 -15.77 -2.32 -23.20
C VAL A 19 -15.59 -3.81 -23.47
N ILE A 20 -15.32 -4.60 -22.43
CA ILE A 20 -14.88 -5.99 -22.61
C ILE A 20 -16.01 -6.89 -23.06
N ARG A 21 -17.14 -6.90 -22.36
CA ARG A 21 -18.29 -7.75 -22.68
C ARG A 21 -18.88 -7.48 -24.06
N PRO A 22 -19.13 -6.21 -24.48
CA PRO A 22 -19.66 -5.95 -25.82
C PRO A 22 -18.70 -6.37 -26.92
N LYS A 23 -17.39 -6.12 -26.77
CA LYS A 23 -16.39 -6.57 -27.75
C LYS A 23 -16.27 -8.08 -27.81
N ALA A 24 -16.31 -8.77 -26.68
CA ALA A 24 -16.27 -10.22 -26.63
C ALA A 24 -17.49 -10.82 -27.35
N MET A 25 -18.71 -10.32 -27.09
CA MET A 25 -19.93 -10.76 -27.74
C MET A 25 -19.90 -10.53 -29.25
N THR A 26 -19.39 -9.39 -29.72
CA THR A 26 -19.25 -9.09 -31.14
C THR A 26 -18.31 -10.07 -31.83
N ILE A 27 -17.18 -10.38 -31.22
CA ILE A 27 -16.19 -11.30 -31.76
C ILE A 27 -16.72 -12.74 -31.76
N GLU A 28 -17.43 -13.15 -30.71
CA GLU A 28 -18.05 -14.45 -30.61
C GLU A 28 -19.11 -14.66 -31.70
N ALA A 29 -19.93 -13.62 -31.98
CA ALA A 29 -20.90 -13.64 -33.07
C ALA A 29 -20.23 -13.75 -34.46
N LEU A 30 -19.09 -13.09 -34.67
CA LEU A 30 -18.30 -13.21 -35.89
C LEU A 30 -17.63 -14.58 -36.03
N ALA A 31 -17.11 -15.14 -34.93
CA ALA A 31 -16.56 -16.49 -34.92
C ALA A 31 -17.58 -17.55 -35.29
N ALA A 32 -18.83 -17.41 -34.81
CA ALA A 32 -19.94 -18.30 -35.13
C ALA A 32 -20.35 -18.22 -36.62
N GLN A 33 -20.02 -17.15 -37.34
CA GLN A 33 -20.30 -16.96 -38.78
C GLN A 33 -19.21 -17.54 -39.69
N GLY A 34 -18.30 -18.36 -39.19
CA GLY A 34 -17.30 -19.08 -40.00
C GLY A 34 -15.87 -18.54 -39.93
N GLN A 35 -15.55 -17.78 -38.90
CA GLN A 35 -14.18 -17.33 -38.64
C GLN A 35 -13.64 -17.89 -37.30
N PRO A 36 -13.30 -19.18 -37.22
CA PRO A 36 -12.94 -19.86 -35.98
C PRO A 36 -11.62 -19.32 -35.36
N GLU A 37 -10.78 -18.65 -36.13
CA GLU A 37 -9.55 -18.03 -35.64
C GLU A 37 -9.82 -16.92 -34.59
N LEU A 38 -11.00 -16.29 -34.64
CA LEU A 38 -11.41 -15.25 -33.71
C LEU A 38 -11.71 -15.77 -32.30
N THR A 39 -11.93 -17.09 -32.14
CA THR A 39 -12.16 -17.71 -30.81
C THR A 39 -10.94 -17.56 -29.88
N ARG A 40 -9.75 -17.34 -30.42
CA ARG A 40 -8.51 -17.05 -29.64
C ARG A 40 -8.31 -15.57 -29.35
N SER A 41 -9.33 -14.74 -29.57
CA SER A 41 -9.21 -13.31 -29.30
C SER A 41 -9.02 -13.04 -27.81
N ILE A 42 -8.15 -12.10 -27.49
CA ILE A 42 -7.89 -11.65 -26.12
C ILE A 42 -9.17 -11.16 -25.40
N TRP A 43 -10.14 -10.64 -26.14
CA TRP A 43 -11.41 -10.16 -25.58
C TRP A 43 -12.29 -11.30 -25.06
N ILE A 44 -12.24 -12.47 -25.69
CA ILE A 44 -12.95 -13.67 -25.23
C ILE A 44 -12.27 -14.19 -23.97
N ILE A 45 -10.94 -14.24 -23.93
CA ILE A 45 -10.17 -14.67 -22.77
C ILE A 45 -10.41 -13.76 -21.57
N LEU A 46 -10.47 -12.44 -21.80
CA LEU A 46 -10.68 -11.46 -20.72
C LEU A 46 -12.13 -11.38 -20.22
N ARG A 47 -13.10 -11.96 -20.93
CA ARG A 47 -14.51 -11.89 -20.57
C ARG A 47 -14.85 -12.58 -19.25
N ASP A 48 -14.07 -13.57 -18.85
CA ASP A 48 -14.38 -14.45 -17.75
C ASP A 48 -14.32 -13.72 -16.39
N PHE A 49 -15.19 -14.16 -15.47
CA PHE A 49 -15.32 -13.57 -14.14
C PHE A 49 -14.02 -13.61 -13.34
N GLU A 50 -13.23 -14.66 -13.47
CA GLU A 50 -11.94 -14.78 -12.79
C GLU A 50 -10.97 -13.70 -13.21
N GLN A 51 -10.98 -13.31 -14.47
CA GLN A 51 -10.14 -12.22 -14.98
C GLN A 51 -10.59 -10.88 -14.42
N GLU A 52 -11.91 -10.65 -14.33
CA GLU A 52 -12.47 -9.44 -13.73
C GLU A 52 -12.02 -9.31 -12.27
N VAL A 53 -12.11 -10.38 -11.48
CA VAL A 53 -11.66 -10.40 -10.07
C VAL A 53 -10.15 -10.18 -9.97
N CYS A 54 -9.34 -10.81 -10.84
CA CYS A 54 -7.90 -10.58 -10.87
C CYS A 54 -7.55 -9.10 -11.12
N PHE A 55 -8.24 -8.43 -12.06
CA PHE A 55 -8.03 -7.01 -12.29
C PHE A 55 -8.42 -6.14 -11.10
N ILE A 56 -9.55 -6.43 -10.45
CA ILE A 56 -9.96 -5.70 -9.24
C ILE A 56 -8.89 -5.81 -8.16
N LEU A 57 -8.41 -7.02 -7.87
CA LEU A 57 -7.39 -7.26 -6.87
C LEU A 57 -6.04 -6.63 -7.24
N MET A 58 -5.66 -6.66 -8.52
CA MET A 58 -4.44 -6.05 -9.02
C MET A 58 -4.48 -4.53 -8.84
N PHE A 59 -5.56 -3.86 -9.27
CA PHE A 59 -5.68 -2.41 -9.11
C PHE A 59 -5.75 -2.00 -7.63
N TRP A 60 -6.43 -2.80 -6.80
CA TRP A 60 -6.45 -2.56 -5.37
C TRP A 60 -5.06 -2.69 -4.75
N ALA A 61 -4.30 -3.73 -5.07
CA ALA A 61 -2.93 -3.91 -4.60
C ALA A 61 -2.03 -2.75 -5.05
N MET A 62 -2.15 -2.33 -6.32
CA MET A 62 -1.39 -1.21 -6.87
C MET A 62 -1.70 0.09 -6.12
N PHE A 63 -2.97 0.34 -5.79
CA PHE A 63 -3.37 1.50 -5.00
C PHE A 63 -2.78 1.48 -3.58
N LEU A 64 -2.78 0.32 -2.91
CA LEU A 64 -2.17 0.16 -1.58
C LEU A 64 -0.66 0.42 -1.60
N ILE A 65 0.03 -0.09 -2.62
CA ILE A 65 1.47 0.14 -2.81
C ILE A 65 1.74 1.63 -3.05
N PHE A 66 0.94 2.27 -3.89
CA PHE A 66 1.10 3.69 -4.22
C PHE A 66 0.87 4.59 -2.99
N ASP A 67 -0.16 4.30 -2.20
CA ASP A 67 -0.41 4.99 -0.93
C ASP A 67 0.78 4.86 0.03
N LYS A 68 1.35 3.66 0.13
CA LYS A 68 2.55 3.41 0.94
C LYS A 68 3.78 4.20 0.45
N ILE A 69 4.00 4.26 -0.86
CA ILE A 69 5.08 5.05 -1.46
C ILE A 69 4.92 6.52 -1.12
N ILE A 70 3.70 7.08 -1.25
CA ILE A 70 3.42 8.47 -0.91
C ILE A 70 3.73 8.74 0.56
N GLN A 71 3.31 7.87 1.48
CA GLN A 71 3.58 8.03 2.91
C GLN A 71 5.08 8.04 3.20
N ILE A 72 5.84 7.13 2.61
CA ILE A 72 7.30 7.05 2.78
C ILE A 72 7.97 8.32 2.21
N THR A 73 7.60 8.73 1.00
CA THR A 73 8.19 9.91 0.35
C THR A 73 7.90 11.19 1.11
N LYS A 74 6.67 11.34 1.65
CA LYS A 74 6.32 12.53 2.47
C LYS A 74 7.13 12.65 3.74
N SER A 75 7.57 11.56 4.34
CA SER A 75 8.37 11.59 5.58
C SER A 75 9.88 11.58 5.32
N SER A 76 10.31 11.27 4.11
CA SER A 76 11.74 11.13 3.75
C SER A 76 12.53 12.42 3.97
N PHE A 77 11.94 13.59 3.66
CA PHE A 77 12.64 14.87 3.84
C PHE A 77 12.96 15.21 5.31
N LEU A 78 12.25 14.59 6.27
CA LEU A 78 12.51 14.82 7.70
C LEU A 78 13.89 14.31 8.14
N PHE A 79 14.49 13.37 7.40
CA PHE A 79 15.83 12.85 7.69
C PHE A 79 16.95 13.84 7.33
N ASP A 80 16.66 14.82 6.46
CA ASP A 80 17.61 15.86 6.07
C ASP A 80 17.58 17.07 7.01
N VAL A 81 16.61 17.09 7.95
CA VAL A 81 16.46 18.20 8.92
C VAL A 81 17.25 17.90 10.18
N ASP A 82 18.18 18.77 10.53
CA ASP A 82 18.87 18.73 11.81
C ASP A 82 17.99 19.36 12.89
N PHE A 83 17.38 18.50 13.73
CA PHE A 83 16.53 18.91 14.85
C PHE A 83 17.33 19.33 16.09
N LEU A 84 18.59 18.87 16.21
CA LEU A 84 19.47 19.14 17.34
C LEU A 84 20.58 20.10 16.91
N LYS A 85 20.21 21.34 16.66
CA LYS A 85 21.16 22.39 16.29
C LYS A 85 22.34 22.41 17.28
N ASP A 86 23.57 22.40 16.75
CA ASP A 86 24.81 22.48 17.48
C ASP A 86 25.14 21.32 18.46
N ASN A 87 24.42 20.17 18.34
CA ASN A 87 24.58 19.00 19.23
C ASN A 87 24.54 19.34 20.76
N ASP A 88 23.86 20.43 21.12
CA ASP A 88 23.68 20.84 22.51
C ASP A 88 22.58 19.99 23.18
N LEU A 89 22.99 19.05 24.01
CA LEU A 89 22.13 18.19 24.83
C LEU A 89 21.77 18.81 26.19
N SER A 90 21.86 20.11 26.33
CA SER A 90 21.42 20.77 27.57
C SER A 90 19.92 20.58 27.80
N PRO A 91 19.46 20.41 29.04
CA PRO A 91 18.03 20.23 29.33
C PRO A 91 17.14 21.37 28.83
N SER A 92 17.66 22.59 28.72
CA SER A 92 16.99 23.76 28.19
C SER A 92 16.75 23.63 26.70
N ASN A 93 17.80 23.26 25.94
CA ASN A 93 17.71 23.08 24.50
C ASN A 93 16.76 21.91 24.12
N ILE A 94 16.88 20.79 24.81
CA ILE A 94 15.99 19.64 24.60
C ILE A 94 14.50 20.00 24.82
N LYS A 95 14.20 20.79 25.87
CA LYS A 95 12.83 21.27 26.11
C LYS A 95 12.33 22.16 24.98
N GLN A 96 13.20 23.00 24.44
CA GLN A 96 12.84 23.85 23.29
C GLN A 96 12.58 23.02 22.03
N VAL A 97 13.45 22.06 21.72
CA VAL A 97 13.26 21.12 20.61
C VAL A 97 11.95 20.35 20.76
N LEU A 98 11.62 19.88 21.96
CA LEU A 98 10.35 19.20 22.22
C LEU A 98 9.14 20.14 21.99
N ALA A 99 9.21 21.38 22.42
CA ALA A 99 8.16 22.36 22.18
C ALA A 99 7.98 22.64 20.67
N ASP A 100 9.09 22.73 19.94
CA ASP A 100 9.07 22.90 18.48
C ASP A 100 8.44 21.67 17.79
N LEU A 101 8.81 20.46 18.20
CA LEU A 101 8.21 19.21 17.70
C LEU A 101 6.71 19.08 18.03
N ASP A 102 6.29 19.54 19.21
CA ASP A 102 4.87 19.54 19.61
C ASP A 102 4.04 20.62 18.89
N SER A 103 4.68 21.69 18.41
CA SER A 103 4.04 22.76 17.64
C SER A 103 3.91 22.46 16.14
N MET A 104 4.50 21.37 15.66
CA MET A 104 4.45 20.97 14.25
C MET A 104 3.03 20.66 13.81
N LYS A 105 2.75 20.89 12.50
CA LYS A 105 1.48 20.49 11.89
C LYS A 105 1.20 19.01 12.10
N HIS A 106 -0.05 18.67 12.34
CA HIS A 106 -0.51 17.32 12.66
C HIS A 106 0.04 16.24 11.71
N ASP A 107 0.08 16.49 10.41
CA ASP A 107 0.59 15.55 9.42
C ASP A 107 2.08 15.21 9.58
N LEU A 108 2.88 16.15 10.08
CA LEU A 108 4.31 15.95 10.35
C LEU A 108 4.56 15.44 11.76
N ALA A 109 3.72 15.86 12.72
CA ALA A 109 3.81 15.42 14.11
C ALA A 109 3.65 13.91 14.29
N ASP A 110 2.87 13.27 13.40
CA ASP A 110 2.63 11.82 13.38
C ASP A 110 3.67 11.03 12.56
N ALA A 111 4.63 11.72 11.93
CA ALA A 111 5.69 11.05 11.20
C ALA A 111 6.51 10.13 12.14
N PRO A 112 6.88 8.91 11.68
CA PRO A 112 7.60 7.94 12.50
C PRO A 112 8.86 8.51 13.18
N LEU A 113 9.66 9.27 12.43
CA LEU A 113 10.87 9.91 12.94
C LEU A 113 10.58 10.88 14.09
N ILE A 114 9.59 11.75 13.92
CA ILE A 114 9.21 12.75 14.92
C ILE A 114 8.71 12.06 16.20
N ARG A 115 7.95 10.97 16.06
CA ARG A 115 7.45 10.21 17.20
C ARG A 115 8.58 9.56 17.98
N VAL A 116 9.53 8.90 17.30
CA VAL A 116 10.70 8.28 17.94
C VAL A 116 11.56 9.35 18.62
N LEU A 117 11.85 10.47 17.93
CA LEU A 117 12.65 11.57 18.47
C LEU A 117 11.99 12.18 19.72
N ARG A 118 10.70 12.44 19.67
CA ARG A 118 9.93 12.96 20.81
C ARG A 118 9.97 12.01 22.02
N SER A 119 9.74 10.73 21.81
CA SER A 119 9.75 9.72 22.88
C SER A 119 11.15 9.59 23.52
N SER A 120 12.20 9.54 22.71
CA SER A 120 13.58 9.42 23.18
C SER A 120 14.05 10.66 23.92
N LEU A 121 13.77 11.87 23.43
CA LEU A 121 14.13 13.11 24.12
C LEU A 121 13.37 13.30 25.44
N ARG A 122 12.09 12.94 25.49
CA ARG A 122 11.33 12.94 26.77
C ARG A 122 11.94 11.97 27.77
N ARG A 123 12.30 10.77 27.32
CA ARG A 123 12.94 9.78 28.20
C ARG A 123 14.28 10.27 28.72
N PHE A 124 15.09 10.87 27.85
CA PHE A 124 16.38 11.46 28.24
C PHE A 124 16.21 12.56 29.30
N LEU A 125 15.24 13.47 29.15
CA LEU A 125 14.97 14.51 30.15
C LEU A 125 14.58 13.95 31.51
N VAL A 126 13.89 12.80 31.56
CA VAL A 126 13.44 12.19 32.82
C VAL A 126 14.55 11.36 33.47
N ALA A 127 15.26 10.55 32.68
CA ALA A 127 16.25 9.61 33.19
C ALA A 127 17.65 10.23 33.33
N GLY A 128 17.98 11.27 32.55
CA GLY A 128 19.32 11.86 32.50
C GLY A 128 20.39 10.93 31.90
N ASP A 129 19.95 9.83 31.24
CA ASP A 129 20.80 8.76 30.78
C ASP A 129 20.53 8.42 29.31
N ILE A 130 21.63 8.38 28.52
CA ILE A 130 21.59 8.10 27.09
C ILE A 130 21.16 6.65 26.84
N HIS A 131 21.52 5.72 27.72
CA HIS A 131 21.15 4.31 27.54
C HIS A 131 19.63 4.11 27.57
N SER A 132 18.96 4.73 28.55
CA SER A 132 17.50 4.71 28.62
C SER A 132 16.82 5.35 27.42
N ALA A 133 17.42 6.39 26.84
CA ALA A 133 16.89 6.99 25.60
C ALA A 133 17.06 6.06 24.38
N SER A 134 18.21 5.36 24.30
CA SER A 134 18.49 4.37 23.25
C SER A 134 17.51 3.19 23.29
N GLU A 135 17.20 2.67 24.48
CA GLU A 135 16.20 1.60 24.63
C GLU A 135 14.82 2.01 24.09
N VAL A 136 14.43 3.27 24.30
CA VAL A 136 13.17 3.79 23.73
C VAL A 136 13.23 3.83 22.20
N VAL A 137 14.35 4.28 21.62
CA VAL A 137 14.54 4.29 20.16
C VAL A 137 14.40 2.86 19.60
N GLU A 138 15.08 1.88 20.19
CA GLU A 138 15.01 0.49 19.76
C GLU A 138 13.60 -0.07 19.84
N SER A 139 12.91 0.18 20.96
CA SER A 139 11.53 -0.27 21.18
C SER A 139 10.55 0.34 20.16
N GLU A 140 10.64 1.66 19.92
CA GLU A 140 9.81 2.36 18.95
C GLU A 140 10.10 1.90 17.52
N CYS A 141 11.37 1.69 17.17
CA CYS A 141 11.76 1.15 15.86
C CYS A 141 11.22 -0.27 15.66
N ALA A 142 11.30 -1.13 16.68
CA ALA A 142 10.74 -2.48 16.62
C ALA A 142 9.21 -2.44 16.46
N ALA A 143 8.51 -1.56 17.18
CA ALA A 143 7.07 -1.37 17.04
C ALA A 143 6.68 -0.89 15.64
N LEU A 144 7.46 0.04 15.05
CA LEU A 144 7.28 0.50 13.68
C LEU A 144 7.52 -0.60 12.65
N ALA A 145 8.55 -1.42 12.83
CA ALA A 145 8.83 -2.56 11.97
C ALA A 145 7.66 -3.56 11.98
N ASN A 146 7.19 -3.94 13.16
CA ASN A 146 6.05 -4.84 13.32
C ASN A 146 4.77 -4.28 12.70
N LYS A 147 4.50 -2.98 12.88
CA LYS A 147 3.37 -2.31 12.23
C LYS A 147 3.46 -2.36 10.71
N ASN A 148 4.63 -2.04 10.15
CA ASN A 148 4.88 -2.10 8.71
C ASN A 148 4.72 -3.52 8.16
N GLU A 149 5.19 -4.53 8.88
CA GLU A 149 5.02 -5.93 8.49
C GLU A 149 3.54 -6.35 8.47
N ALA A 150 2.77 -5.96 9.48
CA ALA A 150 1.34 -6.21 9.54
C ALA A 150 0.59 -5.52 8.38
N GLU A 151 0.93 -4.27 8.07
CA GLU A 151 0.34 -3.53 6.94
C GLU A 151 0.71 -4.16 5.59
N ASN A 152 1.93 -4.65 5.43
CA ASN A 152 2.39 -5.30 4.20
C ASN A 152 1.81 -6.71 4.02
N SER A 153 1.30 -7.33 5.07
CA SER A 153 0.70 -8.67 5.00
C SER A 153 -0.49 -8.71 4.04
N MET A 154 -1.32 -7.67 4.02
CA MET A 154 -2.45 -7.55 3.10
C MET A 154 -1.99 -7.56 1.64
N ILE A 155 -0.95 -6.79 1.29
CA ILE A 155 -0.38 -6.77 -0.05
C ILE A 155 0.15 -8.15 -0.43
N ARG A 156 0.79 -8.85 0.50
CA ARG A 156 1.31 -10.21 0.32
C ARG A 156 0.19 -11.21 0.03
N TYR A 157 -0.94 -11.12 0.74
CA TYR A 157 -2.12 -11.94 0.46
C TYR A 157 -2.68 -11.69 -0.94
N LEU A 158 -2.73 -10.43 -1.39
CA LEU A 158 -3.19 -10.10 -2.74
C LEU A 158 -2.26 -10.66 -3.83
N ILE A 159 -0.95 -10.61 -3.62
CA ILE A 159 0.05 -11.19 -4.53
C ILE A 159 -0.18 -12.70 -4.73
N TRP A 160 -0.60 -13.42 -3.68
CA TRP A 160 -0.91 -14.85 -3.78
C TRP A 160 -2.32 -15.11 -4.29
N ALA A 161 -3.29 -14.25 -3.99
CA ALA A 161 -4.68 -14.42 -4.41
C ALA A 161 -4.84 -14.33 -5.94
N VAL A 162 -4.16 -13.38 -6.60
CA VAL A 162 -4.28 -13.17 -8.05
C VAL A 162 -3.89 -14.41 -8.86
N PRO A 163 -2.69 -15.02 -8.68
CA PRO A 163 -2.34 -16.26 -9.37
C PRO A 163 -3.27 -17.43 -9.04
N SER A 164 -3.72 -17.52 -7.79
CA SER A 164 -4.61 -18.61 -7.35
C SER A 164 -5.97 -18.55 -8.08
N ILE A 165 -6.56 -17.36 -8.22
CA ILE A 165 -7.81 -17.15 -8.95
C ILE A 165 -7.59 -17.40 -10.45
N GLY A 166 -6.48 -16.92 -11.01
CA GLY A 166 -6.11 -17.20 -12.41
C GLY A 166 -5.98 -18.70 -12.70
N PHE A 167 -5.44 -19.46 -11.75
CA PHE A 167 -5.37 -20.93 -11.86
C PHE A 167 -6.75 -21.59 -11.89
N ILE A 168 -7.69 -21.12 -11.05
CA ILE A 168 -9.08 -21.61 -11.07
C ILE A 168 -9.72 -21.39 -12.44
N GLY A 169 -9.53 -20.21 -13.04
CA GLY A 169 -10.02 -19.93 -14.40
C GLY A 169 -9.44 -20.87 -15.45
N THR A 170 -8.15 -21.21 -15.34
CA THR A 170 -7.50 -22.16 -16.25
C THR A 170 -8.10 -23.56 -16.12
N VAL A 171 -8.32 -24.04 -14.91
CA VAL A 171 -8.91 -25.37 -14.63
C VAL A 171 -10.34 -25.43 -15.18
N ARG A 172 -11.13 -24.36 -14.97
CA ARG A 172 -12.49 -24.27 -15.51
C ARG A 172 -12.48 -24.32 -17.04
N GLY A 173 -11.62 -23.53 -17.70
CA GLY A 173 -11.51 -23.50 -19.15
C GLY A 173 -11.12 -24.85 -19.77
N ILE A 174 -10.31 -25.66 -19.08
CA ILE A 174 -10.00 -27.03 -19.51
C ILE A 174 -11.23 -27.95 -19.34
N GLY A 175 -12.02 -27.73 -18.29
CA GLY A 175 -13.22 -28.56 -18.04
C GLY A 175 -14.39 -28.29 -18.99
N GLU A 176 -14.41 -27.14 -19.67
CA GLU A 176 -15.43 -26.74 -20.65
C GLU A 176 -15.02 -27.06 -22.11
N ALA A 177 -13.78 -27.51 -22.34
CA ALA A 177 -13.24 -27.84 -23.65
C ALA A 177 -13.46 -29.31 -23.99
#